data_b85832ba3a48e8abbdc681f00b464188
#
_entry.id   b85832ba3a48e8abbdc681f00b464188
#
_cell.length_a   1.000
_cell.length_b   1.000
_cell.length_c   1.000
_cell.angle_alpha   90.00
_cell.angle_beta   90.00
_cell.angle_gamma   90.00
#
_symmetry.space_group_name_H-M   'P 1'
#
loop_
_entity.id
_entity.type
_entity.pdbx_description
1 polymer ?
#
loop_
_entity_poly.entity_id
_entity_poly.type
_entity_poly.pdbx_seq_one_letter_code
_entity_poly.pdbx_strand_id
1 'polypeptide(L)'
;MKICVFLLTIPIVESFVITSHYPNANNLASTHLHASKSHDSWITSVVVSTVFSAALMGSPLISFADGSTKDFRLPPIDNSDKTRCSLKSSSMGQANAARDKLYDLRECSLTGADASGFDLSGVIMSKTDVSKANFKEAQFSKGYLHDSKFDGADFTNSIVDRASFTGSSLRGAIFTNAVLTGTSFDDADVEDADFTDAYIGDFDIRKLCKNPTLKGQNPVTGADTKLSVGCAN
;
A
#
# COMPACT_ATOMS: atom_id res chain seq x y z
N MET A 1 -61.23 23.85 -18.65
CA MET A 1 -59.81 23.66 -18.99
C MET A 1 -59.01 24.65 -18.14
N LYS A 2 -58.46 24.23 -17.00
CA LYS A 2 -57.66 25.07 -16.11
C LYS A 2 -56.20 24.65 -16.27
N ILE A 3 -55.35 25.56 -16.74
CA ILE A 3 -53.91 25.38 -16.93
C ILE A 3 -53.25 25.80 -15.60
N CYS A 4 -52.65 24.84 -14.88
CA CYS A 4 -51.79 25.13 -13.74
C CYS A 4 -50.39 25.37 -14.24
N VAL A 5 -49.90 26.60 -14.08
CA VAL A 5 -48.50 26.96 -14.30
C VAL A 5 -47.76 26.74 -13.00
N PHE A 6 -46.84 25.76 -12.97
CA PHE A 6 -45.89 25.56 -11.88
C PHE A 6 -44.65 26.43 -12.11
N LEU A 7 -44.48 27.44 -11.28
CA LEU A 7 -43.24 28.21 -11.19
C LEU A 7 -42.21 27.42 -10.38
N LEU A 8 -41.18 26.92 -11.06
CA LEU A 8 -39.98 26.37 -10.41
C LEU A 8 -39.08 27.53 -9.96
N THR A 9 -38.99 27.72 -8.65
CA THR A 9 -37.94 28.57 -8.05
C THR A 9 -36.67 27.79 -7.91
N ILE A 10 -35.61 28.24 -8.63
CA ILE A 10 -34.24 27.70 -8.54
C ILE A 10 -33.53 28.43 -7.39
N PRO A 11 -32.96 27.73 -6.40
CA PRO A 11 -32.12 28.38 -5.39
C PRO A 11 -30.77 28.77 -6.00
N ILE A 12 -30.40 30.03 -5.77
CA ILE A 12 -29.10 30.59 -6.12
C ILE A 12 -28.04 29.92 -5.23
N VAL A 13 -27.10 29.21 -5.83
CA VAL A 13 -25.94 28.67 -5.13
C VAL A 13 -24.89 29.81 -5.08
N GLU A 14 -24.69 30.38 -3.90
CA GLU A 14 -23.58 31.30 -3.64
C GLU A 14 -22.25 30.53 -3.68
N SER A 15 -21.38 30.94 -4.62
CA SER A 15 -20.02 30.45 -4.75
C SER A 15 -19.15 31.08 -3.68
N PHE A 16 -18.74 30.28 -2.66
CA PHE A 16 -17.71 30.68 -1.71
C PHE A 16 -16.34 30.57 -2.38
N VAL A 17 -15.73 31.70 -2.66
CA VAL A 17 -14.33 31.80 -3.09
C VAL A 17 -13.46 31.79 -1.83
N ILE A 18 -12.77 30.66 -1.58
CA ILE A 18 -11.75 30.58 -0.53
C ILE A 18 -10.42 31.05 -1.13
N THR A 19 -10.03 32.27 -0.83
CA THR A 19 -8.68 32.76 -1.10
C THR A 19 -7.74 32.25 -0.01
N SER A 20 -6.92 31.24 -0.33
CA SER A 20 -5.84 30.81 0.55
C SER A 20 -4.67 31.78 0.44
N HIS A 21 -4.44 32.58 1.49
CA HIS A 21 -3.21 33.32 1.69
C HIS A 21 -2.13 32.37 2.23
N TYR A 22 -1.11 32.07 1.45
CA TYR A 22 0.14 31.47 1.92
C TYR A 22 1.05 32.58 2.45
N PRO A 23 1.48 32.55 3.73
CA PRO A 23 2.54 33.43 4.19
C PRO A 23 3.91 32.90 3.74
N ASN A 24 4.68 33.80 3.15
CA ASN A 24 6.04 33.61 2.67
C ASN A 24 6.99 33.32 3.84
N ALA A 25 7.65 32.14 3.77
CA ALA A 25 8.62 31.71 4.77
C ALA A 25 10.03 32.24 4.47
N ASN A 26 10.32 33.48 4.84
CA ASN A 26 11.68 33.99 4.94
C ASN A 26 11.73 34.97 6.11
N ASN A 27 12.01 34.46 7.31
CA ASN A 27 12.71 35.16 8.40
C ASN A 27 12.81 34.24 9.62
N LEU A 28 13.88 33.44 9.68
CA LEU A 28 14.34 32.81 10.92
C LEU A 28 15.22 33.84 11.66
N ALA A 29 14.63 34.54 12.61
CA ALA A 29 15.39 35.25 13.62
C ALA A 29 15.46 34.40 14.88
N SER A 30 16.67 34.03 15.24
CA SER A 30 17.08 33.39 16.48
C SER A 30 16.65 34.25 17.69
N THR A 31 15.83 33.70 18.59
CA THR A 31 15.61 34.27 19.92
C THR A 31 16.12 33.33 20.99
N HIS A 32 17.22 33.74 21.61
CA HIS A 32 17.73 33.18 22.86
C HIS A 32 16.72 33.38 23.99
N LEU A 33 16.27 32.31 24.64
CA LEU A 33 15.52 32.38 25.89
C LEU A 33 16.49 32.33 27.07
N HIS A 34 16.62 33.46 27.72
CA HIS A 34 17.27 33.61 29.03
C HIS A 34 16.37 33.00 30.11
N ALA A 35 16.90 32.07 30.89
CA ALA A 35 16.27 31.58 32.11
C ALA A 35 16.51 32.60 33.24
N SER A 36 15.43 33.18 33.75
CA SER A 36 15.46 33.98 34.99
C SER A 36 15.04 33.13 36.16
N LYS A 37 15.96 33.05 37.13
CA LYS A 37 15.74 32.49 38.47
C LYS A 37 15.09 33.57 39.33
N SER A 38 13.98 33.31 40.00
CA SER A 38 13.57 34.09 41.18
C SER A 38 13.09 33.17 42.30
N HIS A 39 13.63 33.50 43.44
CA HIS A 39 13.55 32.93 44.78
C HIS A 39 12.21 33.25 45.50
N ASP A 40 11.93 32.40 46.52
CA ASP A 40 11.13 32.63 47.72
C ASP A 40 9.60 32.44 47.60
N SER A 41 8.90 31.74 48.43
CA SER A 41 8.91 31.54 49.86
C SER A 41 7.61 30.81 50.31
N TRP A 42 7.76 29.81 51.20
CA TRP A 42 6.81 29.40 52.25
C TRP A 42 5.28 29.32 52.00
N ILE A 43 4.71 28.13 52.12
CA ILE A 43 3.49 27.87 52.93
C ILE A 43 3.39 26.35 53.25
N THR A 44 3.44 26.08 54.51
CA THR A 44 2.96 25.00 55.39
C THR A 44 2.08 23.86 54.88
N SER A 45 2.49 22.68 55.37
CA SER A 45 1.77 21.41 55.49
C SER A 45 0.28 21.49 55.82
N VAL A 46 -0.52 20.70 55.07
CA VAL A 46 -1.69 20.03 55.61
C VAL A 46 -1.66 18.59 55.12
N VAL A 47 -1.38 17.67 56.04
CA VAL A 47 -1.53 16.22 55.82
C VAL A 47 -3.00 15.90 55.97
N VAL A 48 -3.67 15.55 54.88
CA VAL A 48 -4.97 14.87 54.93
C VAL A 48 -4.78 13.46 54.40
N SER A 49 -4.71 12.53 55.36
CA SER A 49 -4.76 11.09 55.08
C SER A 49 -6.17 10.72 54.69
N THR A 50 -6.42 10.46 53.44
CA THR A 50 -7.60 9.70 53.00
C THR A 50 -7.14 8.39 52.36
N VAL A 51 -7.40 7.32 53.12
CA VAL A 51 -7.28 5.94 52.63
C VAL A 51 -8.31 5.76 51.54
N PHE A 52 -7.86 5.71 50.28
CA PHE A 52 -8.73 5.33 49.17
C PHE A 52 -8.41 3.89 48.76
N SER A 53 -9.42 3.05 48.92
CA SER A 53 -9.45 1.65 48.48
C SER A 53 -9.05 1.52 47.03
N ALA A 54 -8.04 0.70 46.76
CA ALA A 54 -7.62 0.35 45.41
C ALA A 54 -8.70 -0.50 44.73
N ALA A 55 -9.55 0.14 43.94
CA ALA A 55 -10.31 -0.55 42.92
C ALA A 55 -9.37 -0.83 41.76
N LEU A 56 -9.19 -2.10 41.45
CA LEU A 56 -8.49 -2.60 40.27
C LEU A 56 -9.25 -2.16 39.00
N MET A 57 -9.01 -0.92 38.58
CA MET A 57 -9.38 -0.51 37.24
C MET A 57 -8.18 -0.81 36.36
N GLY A 58 -8.34 -1.79 35.46
CA GLY A 58 -7.36 -2.10 34.44
C GLY A 58 -7.02 -0.83 33.68
N SER A 59 -5.77 -0.41 33.80
CA SER A 59 -5.25 0.72 33.01
C SER A 59 -5.44 0.40 31.54
N PRO A 60 -6.05 1.29 30.73
CA PRO A 60 -6.00 1.12 29.29
C PRO A 60 -4.53 1.12 28.90
N LEU A 61 -4.09 0.02 28.29
CA LEU A 61 -2.79 -0.03 27.66
C LEU A 61 -2.79 1.03 26.56
N ILE A 62 -2.16 2.18 26.83
CA ILE A 62 -1.90 3.20 25.84
C ILE A 62 -0.87 2.57 24.89
N SER A 63 -1.36 2.04 23.80
CA SER A 63 -0.52 1.59 22.68
C SER A 63 0.06 2.85 22.04
N PHE A 64 1.32 3.15 22.33
CA PHE A 64 2.06 4.14 21.56
C PHE A 64 2.35 3.50 20.19
N ALA A 65 1.67 3.97 19.14
CA ALA A 65 2.10 3.70 17.79
C ALA A 65 3.38 4.52 17.54
N ASP A 66 4.54 3.92 17.75
CA ASP A 66 5.85 4.54 17.58
C ASP A 66 6.24 4.74 16.11
N GLY A 67 5.35 4.38 15.18
CA GLY A 67 5.61 4.43 13.74
C GLY A 67 6.67 3.42 13.26
N SER A 68 7.17 2.56 14.15
CA SER A 68 8.11 1.52 13.78
C SER A 68 7.36 0.37 13.09
N THR A 69 7.62 0.18 11.80
CA THR A 69 7.06 -0.95 11.04
C THR A 69 7.85 -2.24 11.24
N LYS A 70 8.91 -2.22 12.08
CA LYS A 70 9.80 -3.37 12.28
C LYS A 70 9.12 -4.60 12.90
N ASP A 71 8.00 -4.39 13.60
CA ASP A 71 7.26 -5.45 14.29
C ASP A 71 5.84 -5.64 13.76
N PHE A 72 5.55 -5.18 12.53
CA PHE A 72 4.25 -5.43 11.94
C PHE A 72 4.06 -6.93 11.71
N ARG A 73 3.27 -7.56 12.57
CA ARG A 73 2.89 -8.96 12.42
C ARG A 73 1.48 -9.07 11.87
N LEU A 74 1.37 -9.77 10.75
CA LEU A 74 0.06 -10.13 10.22
C LEU A 74 -0.70 -10.98 11.24
N PRO A 75 -2.03 -10.79 11.38
CA PRO A 75 -2.83 -11.64 12.25
C PRO A 75 -2.75 -13.10 11.80
N PRO A 76 -3.03 -14.07 12.68
CA PRO A 76 -3.13 -15.48 12.29
C PRO A 76 -4.11 -15.66 11.12
N ILE A 77 -3.82 -16.65 10.25
CA ILE A 77 -4.72 -16.97 9.14
C ILE A 77 -6.02 -17.56 9.71
N ASP A 78 -7.15 -16.99 9.28
CA ASP A 78 -8.47 -17.55 9.61
C ASP A 78 -8.76 -18.76 8.72
N ASN A 79 -8.48 -19.96 9.21
CA ASN A 79 -8.75 -21.21 8.49
C ASN A 79 -10.22 -21.65 8.57
N SER A 80 -11.07 -20.96 9.34
CA SER A 80 -12.49 -21.25 9.42
C SER A 80 -13.27 -20.77 8.19
N ASP A 81 -12.78 -19.71 7.55
CA ASP A 81 -13.36 -19.15 6.31
C ASP A 81 -12.95 -20.00 5.09
N LYS A 82 -13.82 -20.92 4.70
CA LYS A 82 -13.62 -21.79 3.51
C LYS A 82 -13.68 -21.02 2.18
N THR A 83 -14.18 -19.80 2.19
CA THR A 83 -14.27 -18.94 0.98
C THR A 83 -13.11 -17.97 0.84
N ARG A 84 -12.15 -18.01 1.75
CA ARG A 84 -11.00 -17.13 1.81
C ARG A 84 -10.18 -17.12 0.52
N CYS A 85 -9.89 -18.30 -0.02
CA CYS A 85 -9.10 -18.47 -1.25
C CYS A 85 -9.92 -18.23 -2.50
N SER A 86 -10.52 -17.05 -2.64
CA SER A 86 -11.21 -16.64 -3.86
C SER A 86 -10.85 -15.20 -4.24
N LEU A 87 -10.52 -14.98 -5.52
CA LEU A 87 -10.24 -13.64 -6.02
C LEU A 87 -11.56 -12.86 -6.11
N LYS A 88 -11.55 -11.64 -5.53
CA LYS A 88 -12.69 -10.72 -5.52
C LYS A 88 -12.19 -9.32 -5.76
N SER A 89 -12.77 -8.62 -6.72
CA SER A 89 -12.47 -7.22 -6.93
C SER A 89 -13.01 -6.37 -5.77
N SER A 90 -12.24 -5.39 -5.34
CA SER A 90 -12.72 -4.38 -4.41
C SER A 90 -13.76 -3.49 -5.08
N SER A 91 -14.88 -3.22 -4.41
CA SER A 91 -15.88 -2.26 -4.90
C SER A 91 -15.54 -0.82 -4.52
N MET A 92 -14.50 -0.59 -3.71
CA MET A 92 -14.20 0.71 -3.11
C MET A 92 -13.06 1.48 -3.78
N GLY A 93 -12.39 0.87 -4.76
CA GLY A 93 -11.28 1.48 -5.50
C GLY A 93 -10.04 1.80 -4.63
N GLN A 94 -8.99 2.32 -5.27
CA GLN A 94 -7.71 2.64 -4.62
C GLN A 94 -7.79 3.68 -3.49
N ALA A 95 -8.82 4.53 -3.48
CA ALA A 95 -8.95 5.62 -2.51
C ALA A 95 -9.12 5.12 -1.07
N ASN A 96 -9.60 3.90 -0.89
CA ASN A 96 -9.87 3.30 0.41
C ASN A 96 -8.94 2.12 0.72
N ALA A 97 -7.64 2.40 0.83
CA ALA A 97 -6.67 1.44 1.37
C ALA A 97 -6.98 1.03 2.84
N ALA A 98 -7.91 1.71 3.50
CA ALA A 98 -8.46 1.34 4.80
C ALA A 98 -9.60 0.34 4.59
N ARG A 99 -9.24 -0.91 4.29
CA ARG A 99 -10.22 -2.00 4.35
C ARG A 99 -10.49 -2.32 5.82
N ASP A 100 -11.75 -2.33 6.19
CA ASP A 100 -12.18 -2.78 7.54
C ASP A 100 -11.76 -4.23 7.81
N LYS A 101 -11.52 -5.01 6.75
CA LYS A 101 -11.02 -6.38 6.80
C LYS A 101 -9.87 -6.55 5.82
N LEU A 102 -8.76 -7.15 6.30
CA LEU A 102 -7.63 -7.51 5.44
C LEU A 102 -8.09 -8.47 4.33
N TYR A 103 -7.64 -8.20 3.10
CA TYR A 103 -7.83 -9.12 1.99
C TYR A 103 -6.69 -10.13 1.98
N ASP A 104 -6.90 -11.23 2.70
CA ASP A 104 -5.89 -12.21 3.03
C ASP A 104 -6.03 -13.48 2.17
N LEU A 105 -5.12 -13.64 1.23
CA LEU A 105 -4.99 -14.80 0.35
C LEU A 105 -3.73 -15.63 0.66
N ARG A 106 -3.12 -15.44 1.83
CA ARG A 106 -1.93 -16.19 2.21
C ARG A 106 -2.14 -17.70 2.10
N GLU A 107 -1.15 -18.41 1.59
CA GLU A 107 -1.15 -19.87 1.46
C GLU A 107 -2.29 -20.43 0.58
N CYS A 108 -2.89 -19.60 -0.28
CA CYS A 108 -3.90 -20.04 -1.23
C CYS A 108 -3.27 -20.62 -2.49
N SER A 109 -3.96 -21.59 -3.13
CA SER A 109 -3.64 -22.08 -4.47
C SER A 109 -4.67 -21.56 -5.45
N LEU A 110 -4.23 -20.64 -6.33
CA LEU A 110 -5.06 -19.90 -7.28
C LEU A 110 -4.44 -19.95 -8.69
N THR A 111 -3.74 -21.05 -8.99
CA THR A 111 -3.06 -21.28 -10.26
C THR A 111 -4.02 -21.13 -11.44
N GLY A 112 -3.64 -20.30 -12.43
CA GLY A 112 -4.44 -20.04 -13.63
C GLY A 112 -5.74 -19.27 -13.39
N ALA A 113 -5.91 -18.69 -12.20
CA ALA A 113 -7.10 -17.89 -11.91
C ALA A 113 -7.19 -16.64 -12.79
N ASP A 114 -8.40 -16.22 -13.13
CA ASP A 114 -8.65 -14.98 -13.86
C ASP A 114 -9.12 -13.88 -12.87
N ALA A 115 -8.34 -12.82 -12.80
CA ALA A 115 -8.65 -11.61 -12.06
C ALA A 115 -8.38 -10.37 -12.91
N SER A 116 -8.57 -10.47 -14.22
CA SER A 116 -8.40 -9.35 -15.14
C SER A 116 -9.31 -8.18 -14.77
N GLY A 117 -8.73 -6.97 -14.73
CA GLY A 117 -9.42 -5.74 -14.34
C GLY A 117 -9.83 -5.65 -12.86
N PHE A 118 -9.45 -6.60 -12.01
CA PHE A 118 -9.82 -6.57 -10.59
C PHE A 118 -9.01 -5.54 -9.80
N ASP A 119 -9.65 -4.88 -8.84
CA ASP A 119 -8.95 -4.11 -7.82
C ASP A 119 -8.56 -5.02 -6.66
N LEU A 120 -7.27 -5.39 -6.63
CA LEU A 120 -6.61 -6.19 -5.62
C LEU A 120 -5.67 -5.33 -4.74
N SER A 121 -5.88 -4.01 -4.68
CA SER A 121 -5.05 -3.09 -3.91
C SER A 121 -4.99 -3.49 -2.42
N GLY A 122 -3.79 -3.50 -1.84
CA GLY A 122 -3.55 -3.91 -0.46
C GLY A 122 -3.78 -5.39 -0.16
N VAL A 123 -3.88 -6.25 -1.19
CA VAL A 123 -3.99 -7.70 -0.99
C VAL A 123 -2.74 -8.26 -0.32
N ILE A 124 -2.93 -9.28 0.51
CA ILE A 124 -1.85 -10.03 1.15
C ILE A 124 -1.80 -11.43 0.52
N MET A 125 -0.73 -11.69 -0.24
CA MET A 125 -0.46 -12.94 -0.94
C MET A 125 0.93 -13.47 -0.54
N SER A 126 1.10 -13.91 0.72
CA SER A 126 2.34 -14.57 1.10
C SER A 126 2.20 -16.08 0.98
N LYS A 127 3.21 -16.74 0.37
CA LYS A 127 3.22 -18.17 0.11
C LYS A 127 2.01 -18.65 -0.70
N THR A 128 1.52 -17.78 -1.55
CA THR A 128 0.38 -18.04 -2.45
C THR A 128 0.88 -18.54 -3.79
N ASP A 129 0.20 -19.49 -4.40
CA ASP A 129 0.48 -19.94 -5.76
C ASP A 129 -0.57 -19.37 -6.72
N VAL A 130 -0.17 -18.39 -7.51
CA VAL A 130 -0.95 -17.75 -8.57
C VAL A 130 -0.24 -17.92 -9.94
N SER A 131 0.52 -18.99 -10.10
CA SER A 131 1.20 -19.27 -11.36
C SER A 131 0.20 -19.29 -12.53
N LYS A 132 0.59 -18.67 -13.64
CA LYS A 132 -0.23 -18.56 -14.88
C LYS A 132 -1.58 -17.84 -14.69
N ALA A 133 -1.75 -17.09 -13.61
CA ALA A 133 -2.95 -16.29 -13.41
C ALA A 133 -3.01 -15.12 -14.40
N ASN A 134 -4.23 -14.74 -14.78
CA ASN A 134 -4.50 -13.57 -15.62
C ASN A 134 -4.80 -12.36 -14.73
N PHE A 135 -3.86 -11.41 -14.69
CA PHE A 135 -3.96 -10.15 -13.95
C PHE A 135 -3.91 -8.92 -14.88
N LYS A 136 -4.28 -9.09 -16.15
CA LYS A 136 -4.34 -7.98 -17.10
C LYS A 136 -5.22 -6.87 -16.56
N GLU A 137 -4.73 -5.62 -16.67
CA GLU A 137 -5.48 -4.43 -16.22
C GLU A 137 -5.85 -4.44 -14.73
N ALA A 138 -5.35 -5.40 -13.93
CA ALA A 138 -5.63 -5.47 -12.50
C ALA A 138 -4.82 -4.42 -11.70
N GLN A 139 -5.30 -4.10 -10.51
CA GLN A 139 -4.68 -3.13 -9.62
C GLN A 139 -4.17 -3.82 -8.35
N PHE A 140 -2.87 -3.71 -8.09
CA PHE A 140 -2.18 -4.29 -6.93
C PHE A 140 -1.50 -3.23 -6.07
N SER A 141 -1.95 -1.99 -6.13
CA SER A 141 -1.33 -0.89 -5.37
C SER A 141 -1.11 -1.28 -3.91
N LYS A 142 0.15 -1.17 -3.43
CA LYS A 142 0.54 -1.54 -2.06
C LYS A 142 0.27 -3.01 -1.68
N GLY A 143 0.23 -3.91 -2.66
CA GLY A 143 0.08 -5.35 -2.42
C GLY A 143 1.29 -5.92 -1.67
N TYR A 144 1.03 -6.81 -0.71
CA TYR A 144 2.05 -7.59 0.00
C TYR A 144 2.11 -8.99 -0.63
N LEU A 145 3.06 -9.20 -1.55
CA LEU A 145 3.11 -10.34 -2.47
C LEU A 145 4.36 -11.20 -2.22
N HIS A 146 4.75 -11.39 -0.95
CA HIS A 146 6.01 -12.00 -0.57
C HIS A 146 6.00 -13.54 -0.69
N ASP A 147 7.17 -14.12 -0.96
CA ASP A 147 7.42 -15.56 -0.93
C ASP A 147 6.39 -16.39 -1.74
N SER A 148 5.84 -15.80 -2.80
CA SER A 148 4.73 -16.34 -3.59
C SER A 148 5.16 -16.74 -4.99
N LYS A 149 4.34 -17.52 -5.69
CA LYS A 149 4.60 -17.97 -7.05
C LYS A 149 3.69 -17.26 -8.03
N PHE A 150 4.32 -16.49 -8.92
CA PHE A 150 3.68 -15.78 -10.03
C PHE A 150 4.23 -16.25 -11.38
N ASP A 151 4.76 -17.48 -11.45
CA ASP A 151 5.42 -17.98 -12.65
C ASP A 151 4.46 -17.97 -13.84
N GLY A 152 4.83 -17.26 -14.92
CA GLY A 152 4.01 -17.09 -16.10
C GLY A 152 2.70 -16.33 -15.90
N ALA A 153 2.55 -15.60 -14.78
CA ALA A 153 1.40 -14.73 -14.58
C ALA A 153 1.46 -13.51 -15.50
N ASP A 154 0.30 -13.05 -15.96
CA ASP A 154 0.18 -11.96 -16.93
C ASP A 154 -0.35 -10.69 -16.28
N PHE A 155 0.55 -9.70 -16.09
CA PHE A 155 0.27 -8.38 -15.54
C PHE A 155 0.23 -7.28 -16.62
N THR A 156 -0.05 -7.63 -17.88
CA THR A 156 -0.13 -6.65 -18.95
C THR A 156 -1.11 -5.51 -18.60
N ASN A 157 -0.69 -4.26 -18.78
CA ASN A 157 -1.46 -3.05 -18.47
C ASN A 157 -1.88 -2.91 -17.00
N SER A 158 -1.32 -3.66 -16.07
CA SER A 158 -1.69 -3.61 -14.65
C SER A 158 -1.05 -2.43 -13.91
N ILE A 159 -1.62 -2.07 -12.75
CA ILE A 159 -1.07 -1.09 -11.84
C ILE A 159 -0.57 -1.82 -10.59
N VAL A 160 0.75 -1.89 -10.41
CA VAL A 160 1.40 -2.65 -9.33
C VAL A 160 2.26 -1.72 -8.47
N ASP A 161 1.91 -0.43 -8.42
CA ASP A 161 2.69 0.59 -7.73
C ASP A 161 2.85 0.29 -6.22
N ARG A 162 4.08 0.48 -5.71
CA ARG A 162 4.41 0.27 -4.29
C ARG A 162 4.07 -1.12 -3.74
N ALA A 163 3.91 -2.10 -4.61
CA ALA A 163 3.77 -3.50 -4.21
C ALA A 163 5.14 -4.12 -3.85
N SER A 164 5.13 -5.24 -3.16
CA SER A 164 6.38 -5.94 -2.83
C SER A 164 6.29 -7.42 -3.20
N PHE A 165 7.16 -7.83 -4.13
CA PHE A 165 7.38 -9.22 -4.54
C PHE A 165 8.60 -9.86 -3.85
N THR A 166 9.01 -9.33 -2.71
CA THR A 166 10.20 -9.83 -2.01
C THR A 166 10.18 -11.35 -1.84
N GLY A 167 11.23 -12.02 -2.29
CA GLY A 167 11.40 -13.47 -2.19
C GLY A 167 10.47 -14.30 -3.11
N SER A 168 9.72 -13.66 -4.01
CA SER A 168 8.76 -14.37 -4.88
C SER A 168 9.37 -14.86 -6.18
N SER A 169 8.76 -15.90 -6.76
CA SER A 169 9.09 -16.36 -8.11
C SER A 169 8.19 -15.68 -9.14
N LEU A 170 8.81 -15.06 -10.14
CA LEU A 170 8.18 -14.33 -11.24
C LEU A 170 8.71 -14.86 -12.60
N ARG A 171 9.15 -16.12 -12.64
CA ARG A 171 9.75 -16.72 -13.83
C ARG A 171 8.76 -16.68 -15.00
N GLY A 172 9.18 -16.06 -16.11
CA GLY A 172 8.33 -15.91 -17.28
C GLY A 172 7.08 -15.06 -17.08
N ALA A 173 6.98 -14.29 -15.99
CA ALA A 173 5.86 -13.36 -15.80
C ALA A 173 5.92 -12.21 -16.81
N ILE A 174 4.77 -11.66 -17.17
CA ILE A 174 4.63 -10.62 -18.19
C ILE A 174 4.16 -9.33 -17.54
N PHE A 175 4.99 -8.27 -17.59
CA PHE A 175 4.69 -6.94 -17.09
C PHE A 175 4.63 -5.90 -18.20
N THR A 176 4.30 -6.32 -19.44
CA THR A 176 4.20 -5.41 -20.59
C THR A 176 3.26 -4.24 -20.26
N ASN A 177 3.79 -3.01 -20.43
CA ASN A 177 3.04 -1.77 -20.18
C ASN A 177 2.45 -1.65 -18.75
N ALA A 178 3.03 -2.35 -17.76
CA ALA A 178 2.59 -2.25 -16.36
C ALA A 178 3.21 -1.04 -15.65
N VAL A 179 2.50 -0.50 -14.66
CA VAL A 179 3.02 0.56 -13.76
C VAL A 179 3.62 -0.09 -12.53
N LEU A 180 4.95 -0.01 -12.38
CA LEU A 180 5.75 -0.66 -11.36
C LEU A 180 6.47 0.34 -10.43
N THR A 181 6.02 1.58 -10.35
CA THR A 181 6.69 2.63 -9.57
C THR A 181 6.75 2.29 -8.08
N GLY A 182 7.95 2.24 -7.52
CA GLY A 182 8.17 1.91 -6.11
C GLY A 182 7.92 0.45 -5.77
N THR A 183 7.83 -0.42 -6.78
CA THR A 183 7.67 -1.87 -6.57
C THR A 183 9.00 -2.51 -6.19
N SER A 184 9.01 -3.33 -5.13
CA SER A 184 10.19 -4.08 -4.72
C SER A 184 10.22 -5.47 -5.35
N PHE A 185 11.37 -5.81 -5.96
CA PHE A 185 11.72 -7.14 -6.46
C PHE A 185 12.92 -7.72 -5.69
N ASP A 186 13.07 -7.35 -4.40
CA ASP A 186 14.17 -7.83 -3.57
C ASP A 186 14.11 -9.34 -3.41
N ASP A 187 15.24 -10.00 -3.68
CA ASP A 187 15.36 -11.47 -3.62
C ASP A 187 14.32 -12.22 -4.48
N ALA A 188 13.65 -11.53 -5.41
CA ALA A 188 12.72 -12.16 -6.34
C ALA A 188 13.45 -12.84 -7.50
N ASP A 189 12.92 -13.97 -7.96
CA ASP A 189 13.38 -14.63 -9.19
C ASP A 189 12.59 -14.10 -10.39
N VAL A 190 13.26 -13.30 -11.22
CA VAL A 190 12.69 -12.65 -12.41
C VAL A 190 13.23 -13.23 -13.72
N GLU A 191 13.79 -14.44 -13.69
CA GLU A 191 14.30 -15.11 -14.91
C GLU A 191 13.17 -15.25 -15.94
N ASP A 192 13.48 -14.94 -17.20
CA ASP A 192 12.55 -14.99 -18.34
C ASP A 192 11.35 -14.03 -18.21
N ALA A 193 11.31 -13.11 -17.26
CA ALA A 193 10.23 -12.13 -17.17
C ALA A 193 10.32 -11.07 -18.28
N ASP A 194 9.17 -10.52 -18.69
CA ASP A 194 9.07 -9.46 -19.69
C ASP A 194 8.62 -8.13 -19.06
N PHE A 195 9.45 -7.10 -19.15
CA PHE A 195 9.16 -5.74 -18.65
C PHE A 195 9.03 -4.73 -19.80
N THR A 196 8.73 -5.18 -21.02
CA THR A 196 8.60 -4.29 -22.18
C THR A 196 7.60 -3.18 -21.90
N ASP A 197 8.02 -1.93 -22.16
CA ASP A 197 7.21 -0.72 -21.96
C ASP A 197 6.65 -0.55 -20.52
N ALA A 198 7.16 -1.30 -19.54
CA ALA A 198 6.78 -1.11 -18.15
C ALA A 198 7.30 0.23 -17.60
N TYR A 199 6.45 0.94 -16.87
CA TYR A 199 6.85 2.18 -16.21
C TYR A 199 7.47 1.87 -14.85
N ILE A 200 8.80 1.87 -14.79
CA ILE A 200 9.62 1.60 -13.60
C ILE A 200 10.37 2.88 -13.22
N GLY A 201 10.43 3.23 -11.95
CA GLY A 201 11.18 4.40 -11.49
C GLY A 201 12.69 4.21 -11.67
N ASP A 202 13.45 5.28 -11.94
CA ASP A 202 14.92 5.22 -12.17
C ASP A 202 15.68 4.54 -11.04
N PHE A 203 15.24 4.72 -9.80
CA PHE A 203 15.85 4.05 -8.64
C PHE A 203 15.59 2.54 -8.68
N ASP A 204 14.36 2.15 -9.01
CA ASP A 204 13.94 0.76 -9.05
C ASP A 204 14.59 0.01 -10.21
N ILE A 205 14.74 0.66 -11.38
CA ILE A 205 15.53 0.13 -12.53
C ILE A 205 16.94 -0.21 -12.09
N ARG A 206 17.65 0.74 -11.45
CA ARG A 206 19.04 0.51 -11.01
C ARG A 206 19.16 -0.63 -10.01
N LYS A 207 18.14 -0.86 -9.22
CA LYS A 207 18.07 -1.97 -8.27
C LYS A 207 17.80 -3.28 -8.98
N LEU A 208 16.80 -3.30 -9.86
CA LEU A 208 16.41 -4.47 -10.64
C LEU A 208 17.53 -4.94 -11.57
N CYS A 209 18.27 -4.02 -12.19
CA CYS A 209 19.44 -4.35 -13.03
C CYS A 209 20.59 -5.07 -12.27
N LYS A 210 20.58 -5.04 -10.94
CA LYS A 210 21.55 -5.79 -10.10
C LYS A 210 21.03 -7.16 -9.69
N ASN A 211 19.79 -7.49 -10.00
CA ASN A 211 19.21 -8.78 -9.66
C ASN A 211 19.90 -9.89 -10.48
N PRO A 212 20.48 -10.91 -9.84
CA PRO A 212 21.25 -11.95 -10.53
C PRO A 212 20.39 -12.85 -11.42
N THR A 213 19.09 -12.88 -11.21
CA THR A 213 18.12 -13.66 -12.01
C THR A 213 17.58 -12.89 -13.21
N LEU A 214 17.94 -11.60 -13.39
CA LEU A 214 17.51 -10.78 -14.52
C LEU A 214 18.24 -11.21 -15.80
N LYS A 215 17.78 -12.30 -16.40
CA LYS A 215 18.36 -12.93 -17.58
C LYS A 215 17.31 -13.77 -18.29
N GLY A 216 17.65 -14.20 -19.51
CA GLY A 216 16.81 -15.10 -20.29
C GLY A 216 15.87 -14.37 -21.25
N GLN A 217 14.92 -15.09 -21.79
CA GLN A 217 13.98 -14.60 -22.78
C GLN A 217 12.59 -15.13 -22.45
N ASN A 218 11.60 -14.26 -22.43
CA ASN A 218 10.23 -14.65 -22.12
C ASN A 218 9.69 -15.66 -23.15
N PRO A 219 9.21 -16.84 -22.72
CA PRO A 219 8.79 -17.89 -23.63
C PRO A 219 7.51 -17.57 -24.41
N VAL A 220 6.73 -16.57 -23.96
CA VAL A 220 5.46 -16.18 -24.59
C VAL A 220 5.64 -14.98 -25.51
N THR A 221 6.32 -13.93 -25.03
CA THR A 221 6.48 -12.66 -25.77
C THR A 221 7.75 -12.63 -26.61
N GLY A 222 8.75 -13.45 -26.28
CA GLY A 222 10.05 -13.44 -26.92
C GLY A 222 10.96 -12.26 -26.50
N ALA A 223 10.54 -11.47 -25.52
CA ALA A 223 11.31 -10.33 -25.01
C ALA A 223 12.53 -10.81 -24.22
N ASP A 224 13.71 -10.20 -24.46
CA ASP A 224 14.87 -10.38 -23.60
C ASP A 224 14.64 -9.68 -22.26
N THR A 225 14.76 -10.43 -21.17
CA THR A 225 14.42 -9.96 -19.82
C THR A 225 15.24 -8.74 -19.41
N LYS A 226 16.54 -8.75 -19.65
CA LYS A 226 17.44 -7.65 -19.26
C LYS A 226 17.22 -6.41 -20.12
N LEU A 227 17.04 -6.59 -21.42
CA LEU A 227 16.80 -5.48 -22.35
C LEU A 227 15.43 -4.84 -22.13
N SER A 228 14.40 -5.63 -21.80
CA SER A 228 13.05 -5.10 -21.56
C SER A 228 12.97 -4.16 -20.36
N VAL A 229 13.86 -4.31 -19.35
CA VAL A 229 13.99 -3.36 -18.22
C VAL A 229 14.71 -2.08 -18.62
N GLY A 230 15.51 -2.10 -19.71
CA GLY A 230 16.35 -0.98 -20.11
C GLY A 230 17.71 -0.95 -19.39
N CYS A 231 18.19 -2.09 -18.89
CA CYS A 231 19.52 -2.18 -18.29
C CYS A 231 20.62 -2.02 -19.35
N ALA A 232 21.58 -1.15 -19.08
CA ALA A 232 22.78 -1.04 -19.92
C ALA A 232 23.59 -2.36 -19.87
N ASN A 233 24.13 -2.75 -21.01
CA ASN A 233 25.06 -3.90 -21.13
C ASN A 233 26.41 -3.58 -20.49
#